data_e49e916789a330b870de9820a80f7625
#
_entry.id   e49e916789a330b870de9820a80f7625
#
_cell.length_a   1.000
_cell.length_b   1.000
_cell.length_c   1.000
_cell.angle_alpha   90.00
_cell.angle_beta   90.00
_cell.angle_gamma   90.00
#
_symmetry.space_group_name_H-M   'P 1'
#
loop_
_entity.id
_entity.type
_entity.pdbx_description
1 polymer ?
#
loop_
_entity_poly.entity_id
_entity_poly.type
_entity_poly.pdbx_seq_one_letter_code
_entity_poly.pdbx_strand_id
1 'polypeptide(L)'
;HKVITNFFLINLFLSFSKVVKCKITNKLYNRLSICGKVNEMMCSPLSFHFFYVTLKAEEILYLSKKKSEMENRSLVTIADHSKEKIMYLLRMAGEFEKHTNRKLLEGKVVATLFFEPSTRTRLSFETAANRLGARVIGFTDPKVTSSTKGETLKDTIMMVSNYADLIVMRHYLEGAARYASEVSPVPIINAGDGANQHPSQTMLDLYSIYKTQGTLDNLQIYMVGDLKYGRTVHSLLMAMRHFNPTFHFIAPEELKMPDVYKQYCDIHHIKYVEHTDFTADTIAGADILYMTRVQKERFTDLMEYERVKDLYLLKLSMLKKAKDNMRILHPLPRVNEIEYAIDDDPHAYYFEQAHNGLFARQALICDALGLTLDDVINDRTIID
;
A
#
# COMPACT_ATOMS: atom_id res chain seq x y z
N HIS A 1 -7.82 30.26 49.26
CA HIS A 1 -6.42 30.10 48.84
C HIS A 1 -6.22 29.05 47.70
N LYS A 2 -6.90 27.91 47.70
CA LYS A 2 -6.73 26.87 46.65
C LYS A 2 -7.22 27.28 45.27
N VAL A 3 -8.20 28.16 45.13
CA VAL A 3 -8.76 28.57 43.81
C VAL A 3 -7.86 29.60 43.11
N ILE A 4 -7.20 30.49 43.88
CA ILE A 4 -6.28 31.50 43.33
C ILE A 4 -4.99 30.85 42.82
N THR A 5 -4.50 29.80 43.49
CA THR A 5 -3.31 29.06 43.09
C THR A 5 -3.53 28.30 41.75
N ASN A 6 -4.73 27.76 41.52
CA ASN A 6 -5.07 27.10 40.24
C ASN A 6 -5.20 28.08 39.08
N PHE A 7 -5.69 29.30 39.31
CA PHE A 7 -5.82 30.30 38.25
C PHE A 7 -4.45 30.87 37.83
N PHE A 8 -3.53 30.99 38.78
CA PHE A 8 -2.15 31.41 38.51
C PHE A 8 -1.36 30.33 37.72
N LEU A 9 -1.58 29.07 38.06
CA LEU A 9 -0.99 27.92 37.34
C LEU A 9 -1.51 27.79 35.90
N ILE A 10 -2.80 28.01 35.66
CA ILE A 10 -3.39 27.96 34.33
C ILE A 10 -2.89 29.12 33.44
N ASN A 11 -2.78 30.34 33.97
CA ASN A 11 -2.25 31.49 33.26
C ASN A 11 -0.74 31.38 32.99
N LEU A 12 0.02 30.78 33.89
CA LEU A 12 1.43 30.44 33.68
C LEU A 12 1.57 29.40 32.56
N PHE A 13 0.68 28.38 32.52
CA PHE A 13 0.62 27.35 31.49
C PHE A 13 0.33 27.93 30.11
N LEU A 14 -0.64 28.86 30.02
CA LEU A 14 -1.01 29.53 28.77
C LEU A 14 0.08 30.53 28.31
N SER A 15 0.79 31.17 29.21
CA SER A 15 1.91 32.06 28.88
C SER A 15 3.14 31.30 28.41
N PHE A 16 3.46 30.15 29.03
CA PHE A 16 4.54 29.25 28.59
C PHE A 16 4.25 28.62 27.23
N SER A 17 3.00 28.20 26.99
CA SER A 17 2.57 27.68 25.69
C SER A 17 2.78 28.67 24.53
N LYS A 18 2.70 29.99 24.77
CA LYS A 18 3.01 31.03 23.77
C LYS A 18 4.50 31.22 23.52
N VAL A 19 5.35 31.00 24.50
CA VAL A 19 6.81 31.09 24.36
C VAL A 19 7.39 29.86 23.63
N VAL A 20 6.80 28.70 23.84
CA VAL A 20 7.22 27.42 23.21
C VAL A 20 6.83 27.35 21.72
N LYS A 21 5.87 28.17 21.23
CA LYS A 21 5.56 28.29 19.79
C LYS A 21 6.65 28.95 18.95
N CYS A 22 7.72 29.43 19.56
CA CYS A 22 8.87 29.96 18.84
C CYS A 22 9.83 28.82 18.46
N LYS A 23 9.82 28.42 17.20
CA LYS A 23 10.70 27.45 16.51
C LYS A 23 12.00 27.14 17.26
N ILE A 24 12.11 25.93 17.81
CA ILE A 24 13.38 25.35 18.25
C ILE A 24 14.15 24.92 17.01
N THR A 25 14.86 25.86 16.38
CA THR A 25 15.97 25.58 15.49
C THR A 25 17.27 25.63 16.27
N ASN A 26 18.34 25.01 15.77
CA ASN A 26 19.70 24.95 16.34
C ASN A 26 20.28 26.30 16.88
N LYS A 27 19.56 27.42 16.71
CA LYS A 27 19.86 28.71 17.29
C LYS A 27 19.57 28.83 18.80
N LEU A 28 18.78 27.90 19.37
CA LEU A 28 18.46 27.97 20.82
C LEU A 28 19.61 27.44 21.69
N TYR A 29 20.42 26.52 21.19
CA TYR A 29 21.60 26.04 21.92
C TYR A 29 22.63 27.14 22.16
N ASN A 30 22.77 28.07 21.24
CA ASN A 30 23.68 29.21 21.39
C ASN A 30 23.11 30.41 22.15
N ARG A 31 21.79 30.42 22.48
CA ARG A 31 21.16 31.47 23.29
C ARG A 31 21.02 31.12 24.78
N LEU A 32 21.18 29.84 25.13
CA LEU A 32 21.16 29.39 26.54
C LEU A 32 22.42 29.83 27.30
N SER A 33 23.48 30.26 26.63
CA SER A 33 24.66 30.88 27.27
C SER A 33 24.42 32.27 27.85
N ILE A 34 23.28 32.90 27.58
CA ILE A 34 22.97 34.27 28.00
C ILE A 34 22.11 34.29 29.28
N CYS A 35 21.71 33.15 29.81
CA CYS A 35 20.74 33.09 30.87
C CYS A 35 21.36 32.81 32.26
N GLY A 36 22.15 33.74 32.77
CA GLY A 36 22.50 33.79 34.23
C GLY A 36 21.28 33.83 35.16
N LYS A 37 20.07 34.07 34.63
CA LYS A 37 18.81 34.06 35.38
C LYS A 37 18.10 32.69 35.47
N VAL A 38 18.53 31.69 34.71
CA VAL A 38 17.96 30.32 34.81
C VAL A 38 18.46 29.60 36.04
N ASN A 39 19.65 29.91 36.50
CA ASN A 39 20.20 29.30 37.71
C ASN A 39 19.44 29.69 39.01
N GLU A 40 18.86 30.89 39.09
CA GLU A 40 18.07 31.28 40.25
C GLU A 40 16.64 30.67 40.28
N MET A 41 16.07 30.36 39.10
CA MET A 41 14.74 29.71 39.01
C MET A 41 14.78 28.20 39.24
N MET A 42 15.93 27.56 39.13
CA MET A 42 16.11 26.09 39.28
C MET A 42 16.35 25.64 40.73
N CYS A 43 16.32 26.56 41.73
CA CYS A 43 16.66 26.26 43.10
C CYS A 43 15.53 25.63 43.92
N SER A 44 14.36 25.32 43.37
CA SER A 44 13.33 24.59 44.09
C SER A 44 13.04 23.22 43.49
N PRO A 45 12.84 22.17 44.29
CA PRO A 45 12.49 20.84 43.84
C PRO A 45 11.19 20.80 42.99
N LEU A 46 10.28 21.75 43.23
CA LEU A 46 9.02 21.89 42.49
C LEU A 46 9.24 22.42 41.07
N SER A 47 10.14 23.37 40.87
CA SER A 47 10.44 23.92 39.53
C SER A 47 11.17 22.88 38.69
N PHE A 48 12.06 22.09 39.24
CA PHE A 48 12.75 21.02 38.58
C PHE A 48 11.78 19.89 38.18
N HIS A 49 10.85 19.52 39.03
CA HIS A 49 9.84 18.52 38.76
C HIS A 49 8.87 18.99 37.64
N PHE A 50 8.45 20.25 37.65
CA PHE A 50 7.60 20.83 36.63
C PHE A 50 8.32 20.88 35.26
N PHE A 51 9.57 21.29 35.24
CA PHE A 51 10.38 21.32 34.02
C PHE A 51 10.58 19.90 33.41
N TYR A 52 10.86 18.91 34.29
CA TYR A 52 11.00 17.51 33.87
C TYR A 52 9.70 16.93 33.32
N VAL A 53 8.54 17.21 33.94
CA VAL A 53 7.22 16.77 33.48
C VAL A 53 6.88 17.43 32.13
N THR A 54 7.22 18.72 31.96
CA THR A 54 6.99 19.42 30.67
C THR A 54 7.84 18.85 29.56
N LEU A 55 9.13 18.59 29.78
CA LEU A 55 10.01 17.95 28.81
C LEU A 55 9.53 16.56 28.44
N LYS A 56 9.10 15.77 29.41
CA LYS A 56 8.51 14.44 29.15
C LYS A 56 7.21 14.52 28.35
N ALA A 57 6.36 15.50 28.61
CA ALA A 57 5.13 15.72 27.87
C ALA A 57 5.42 16.15 26.41
N GLU A 58 6.41 17.00 26.19
CA GLU A 58 6.84 17.40 24.83
C GLU A 58 7.48 16.24 24.08
N GLU A 59 8.29 15.42 24.73
CA GLU A 59 8.87 14.21 24.17
C GLU A 59 7.77 13.21 23.75
N ILE A 60 6.77 12.99 24.62
CA ILE A 60 5.61 12.12 24.34
C ILE A 60 4.80 12.70 23.16
N LEU A 61 4.57 14.01 23.11
CA LEU A 61 3.84 14.67 22.03
C LEU A 61 4.63 14.58 20.71
N TYR A 62 5.95 14.79 20.74
CA TYR A 62 6.82 14.62 19.59
C TYR A 62 6.81 13.19 19.07
N LEU A 63 6.96 12.21 19.97
CA LEU A 63 6.92 10.79 19.61
C LEU A 63 5.55 10.37 19.06
N SER A 64 4.46 10.87 19.66
CA SER A 64 3.10 10.59 19.15
C SER A 64 2.86 11.20 17.78
N LYS A 65 3.33 12.44 17.53
CA LYS A 65 3.25 13.10 16.23
C LYS A 65 4.10 12.37 15.20
N LYS A 66 5.34 12.00 15.54
CA LYS A 66 6.22 11.22 14.66
C LYS A 66 5.62 9.86 14.33
N LYS A 67 4.99 9.19 15.31
CA LYS A 67 4.27 7.93 15.10
C LYS A 67 3.10 8.12 14.14
N SER A 68 2.26 9.13 14.33
CA SER A 68 1.13 9.45 13.43
C SER A 68 1.61 9.78 12.00
N GLU A 69 2.71 10.53 11.85
CA GLU A 69 3.28 10.83 10.53
C GLU A 69 3.82 9.58 9.83
N MET A 70 4.37 8.60 10.56
CA MET A 70 4.85 7.34 10.01
C MET A 70 3.71 6.36 9.70
N GLU A 71 2.68 6.30 10.54
CA GLU A 71 1.46 5.55 10.24
C GLU A 71 0.82 6.06 8.95
N ASN A 72 0.79 7.37 8.73
CA ASN A 72 0.31 8.01 7.49
C ASN A 72 1.16 7.72 6.25
N ARG A 73 2.42 7.27 6.41
CA ARG A 73 3.30 6.89 5.29
C ARG A 73 3.25 5.39 4.98
N SER A 74 2.68 4.59 5.86
CA SER A 74 2.52 3.16 5.61
C SER A 74 1.42 2.90 4.60
N LEU A 75 1.65 2.00 3.65
CA LEU A 75 0.61 1.48 2.75
C LEU A 75 0.06 0.18 3.33
N VAL A 76 -1.00 0.24 4.11
CA VAL A 76 -1.62 -0.94 4.74
C VAL A 76 -2.85 -1.41 3.97
N THR A 77 -3.75 -0.50 3.63
CA THR A 77 -4.91 -0.75 2.78
C THR A 77 -5.10 0.39 1.78
N ILE A 78 -5.58 0.05 0.61
CA ILE A 78 -5.85 1.06 -0.42
C ILE A 78 -7.02 1.97 -0.04
N ALA A 79 -7.93 1.49 0.79
CA ALA A 79 -9.08 2.25 1.27
C ALA A 79 -8.69 3.48 2.13
N ASP A 80 -7.49 3.51 2.70
CA ASP A 80 -6.97 4.65 3.48
C ASP A 80 -6.51 5.82 2.58
N HIS A 81 -6.46 5.63 1.25
CA HIS A 81 -5.95 6.63 0.32
C HIS A 81 -7.07 7.40 -0.38
N SER A 82 -6.91 8.74 -0.47
CA SER A 82 -7.79 9.60 -1.26
C SER A 82 -7.51 9.50 -2.76
N LYS A 83 -8.44 10.00 -3.58
CA LYS A 83 -8.25 10.12 -5.04
C LYS A 83 -6.95 10.86 -5.39
N GLU A 84 -6.71 11.98 -4.71
CA GLU A 84 -5.53 12.82 -4.92
C GLU A 84 -4.24 12.07 -4.62
N LYS A 85 -4.21 11.29 -3.52
CA LYS A 85 -3.05 10.48 -3.15
C LYS A 85 -2.80 9.36 -4.16
N ILE A 86 -3.84 8.67 -4.61
CA ILE A 86 -3.73 7.65 -5.66
C ILE A 86 -3.15 8.28 -6.93
N MET A 87 -3.75 9.37 -7.43
CA MET A 87 -3.28 10.05 -8.65
C MET A 87 -1.85 10.60 -8.51
N TYR A 88 -1.47 11.06 -7.32
CA TYR A 88 -0.12 11.48 -7.01
C TYR A 88 0.89 10.33 -7.16
N LEU A 89 0.58 9.16 -6.60
CA LEU A 89 1.42 7.97 -6.69
C LEU A 89 1.51 7.44 -8.13
N LEU A 90 0.42 7.49 -8.91
CA LEU A 90 0.44 7.10 -10.32
C LEU A 90 1.33 8.04 -11.17
N ARG A 91 1.29 9.35 -10.91
CA ARG A 91 2.20 10.31 -11.57
C ARG A 91 3.65 10.03 -11.22
N MET A 92 3.93 9.75 -9.93
CA MET A 92 5.28 9.39 -9.50
C MET A 92 5.76 8.09 -10.16
N ALA A 93 4.90 7.07 -10.32
CA ALA A 93 5.21 5.85 -11.06
C ALA A 93 5.56 6.14 -12.54
N GLY A 94 4.84 7.08 -13.17
CA GLY A 94 5.13 7.53 -14.53
C GLY A 94 6.51 8.17 -14.68
N GLU A 95 7.01 8.88 -13.67
CA GLU A 95 8.38 9.43 -13.68
C GLU A 95 9.44 8.30 -13.57
N PHE A 96 9.16 7.24 -12.80
CA PHE A 96 10.04 6.08 -12.73
C PHE A 96 10.03 5.23 -14.00
N GLU A 97 8.94 5.23 -14.77
CA GLU A 97 8.92 4.58 -16.08
C GLU A 97 9.84 5.26 -17.08
N LYS A 98 9.94 6.60 -17.05
CA LYS A 98 10.84 7.35 -17.92
C LYS A 98 12.32 7.06 -17.61
N HIS A 99 12.66 7.01 -16.32
CA HIS A 99 14.01 6.78 -15.82
C HIS A 99 13.96 5.90 -14.58
N THR A 100 14.20 4.61 -14.76
CA THR A 100 13.98 3.60 -13.73
C THR A 100 15.16 3.50 -12.75
N ASN A 101 16.39 3.72 -13.22
CA ASN A 101 17.58 3.57 -12.40
C ASN A 101 18.00 4.94 -11.82
N ARG A 102 18.02 5.05 -10.51
CA ARG A 102 18.31 6.29 -9.76
C ARG A 102 18.99 5.97 -8.43
N LYS A 103 19.69 6.93 -7.83
CA LYS A 103 20.30 6.78 -6.50
C LYS A 103 19.54 7.52 -5.40
N LEU A 104 18.24 7.73 -5.55
CA LEU A 104 17.40 8.48 -4.61
C LEU A 104 17.46 7.93 -3.17
N LEU A 105 17.69 6.63 -3.03
CA LEU A 105 17.72 5.93 -1.75
C LEU A 105 19.12 5.37 -1.40
N GLU A 106 20.18 5.97 -1.91
CA GLU A 106 21.53 5.59 -1.55
C GLU A 106 21.73 5.70 -0.02
N GLY A 107 22.28 4.66 0.58
CA GLY A 107 22.46 4.55 2.03
C GLY A 107 21.24 4.03 2.81
N LYS A 108 20.07 3.93 2.19
CA LYS A 108 18.86 3.36 2.80
C LYS A 108 18.84 1.84 2.72
N VAL A 109 18.14 1.22 3.66
CA VAL A 109 17.91 -0.23 3.73
C VAL A 109 16.42 -0.52 3.70
N VAL A 110 15.98 -1.38 2.78
CA VAL A 110 14.61 -1.87 2.68
C VAL A 110 14.59 -3.33 3.10
N ALA A 111 13.75 -3.68 4.09
CA ALA A 111 13.55 -5.06 4.49
C ALA A 111 12.36 -5.68 3.75
N THR A 112 12.53 -6.89 3.19
CA THR A 112 11.47 -7.67 2.55
C THR A 112 11.17 -8.93 3.37
N LEU A 113 10.05 -8.92 4.12
CA LEU A 113 9.67 -9.99 5.04
C LEU A 113 8.51 -10.79 4.47
N PHE A 114 8.80 -11.93 3.85
CA PHE A 114 7.79 -12.75 3.20
C PHE A 114 7.48 -14.00 4.04
N PHE A 115 6.47 -13.90 4.91
CA PHE A 115 5.93 -15.00 5.70
C PHE A 115 5.02 -15.95 4.88
N GLU A 116 4.60 -15.51 3.69
CA GLU A 116 3.88 -16.30 2.70
C GLU A 116 4.64 -16.23 1.36
N PRO A 117 4.85 -17.35 0.65
CA PRO A 117 5.60 -17.35 -0.61
C PRO A 117 5.03 -16.42 -1.67
N SER A 118 5.88 -15.65 -2.32
CA SER A 118 5.51 -14.81 -3.46
C SER A 118 6.74 -14.44 -4.30
N THR A 119 6.94 -15.11 -5.41
CA THR A 119 8.10 -14.87 -6.29
C THR A 119 8.02 -13.48 -6.93
N ARG A 120 6.94 -13.16 -7.63
CA ARG A 120 6.79 -11.91 -8.40
C ARG A 120 6.81 -10.67 -7.51
N THR A 121 5.97 -10.65 -6.46
CA THR A 121 5.88 -9.49 -5.57
C THR A 121 7.21 -9.20 -4.90
N ARG A 122 7.90 -10.24 -4.41
CA ARG A 122 9.20 -10.11 -3.78
C ARG A 122 10.25 -9.56 -4.74
N LEU A 123 10.48 -10.27 -5.85
CA LEU A 123 11.50 -9.87 -6.82
C LEU A 123 11.25 -8.45 -7.35
N SER A 124 9.99 -8.07 -7.56
CA SER A 124 9.66 -6.73 -8.03
C SER A 124 9.95 -5.65 -6.99
N PHE A 125 9.66 -5.88 -5.68
CA PHE A 125 10.03 -4.93 -4.62
C PHE A 125 11.54 -4.85 -4.44
N GLU A 126 12.23 -5.99 -4.44
CA GLU A 126 13.69 -6.03 -4.32
C GLU A 126 14.36 -5.31 -5.51
N THR A 127 13.86 -5.55 -6.74
CA THR A 127 14.34 -4.83 -7.93
C THR A 127 14.04 -3.33 -7.83
N ALA A 128 12.84 -2.94 -7.39
CA ALA A 128 12.47 -1.54 -7.22
C ALA A 128 13.42 -0.82 -6.24
N ALA A 129 13.69 -1.43 -5.08
CA ALA A 129 14.60 -0.90 -4.07
C ALA A 129 16.04 -0.79 -4.61
N ASN A 130 16.54 -1.84 -5.27
CA ASN A 130 17.90 -1.84 -5.85
C ASN A 130 18.06 -0.77 -6.94
N ARG A 131 17.05 -0.58 -7.82
CA ARG A 131 17.09 0.45 -8.86
C ARG A 131 17.00 1.89 -8.31
N LEU A 132 16.55 2.04 -7.07
CA LEU A 132 16.59 3.31 -6.34
C LEU A 132 17.90 3.50 -5.55
N GLY A 133 18.85 2.56 -5.62
CA GLY A 133 20.11 2.62 -4.89
C GLY A 133 20.03 2.18 -3.43
N ALA A 134 18.89 1.65 -2.97
CA ALA A 134 18.76 1.10 -1.63
C ALA A 134 19.40 -0.29 -1.52
N ARG A 135 19.80 -0.68 -0.30
CA ARG A 135 20.19 -2.05 0.01
C ARG A 135 18.94 -2.84 0.43
N VAL A 136 18.94 -4.14 0.12
CA VAL A 136 17.84 -5.02 0.47
C VAL A 136 18.28 -6.10 1.43
N ILE A 137 17.53 -6.32 2.50
CA ILE A 137 17.66 -7.43 3.44
C ILE A 137 16.29 -8.13 3.59
N GLY A 138 16.25 -9.34 4.11
CA GLY A 138 14.97 -9.99 4.39
C GLY A 138 15.03 -11.50 4.33
N PHE A 139 13.85 -12.11 4.35
CA PHE A 139 13.66 -13.56 4.25
C PHE A 139 12.43 -13.91 3.40
N THR A 140 12.38 -15.17 2.94
CA THR A 140 11.37 -15.68 2.02
C THR A 140 10.54 -16.83 2.59
N ASP A 141 10.97 -17.37 3.73
CA ASP A 141 10.32 -18.48 4.42
C ASP A 141 10.43 -18.23 5.94
N PRO A 142 9.31 -18.17 6.68
CA PRO A 142 9.33 -18.06 8.13
C PRO A 142 10.03 -19.22 8.82
N LYS A 143 10.14 -20.39 8.16
CA LYS A 143 10.81 -21.57 8.72
C LYS A 143 12.31 -21.39 8.96
N VAL A 144 12.94 -20.41 8.29
CA VAL A 144 14.36 -20.10 8.47
C VAL A 144 14.59 -18.91 9.43
N THR A 145 13.54 -18.46 10.10
CA THR A 145 13.56 -17.31 11.02
C THR A 145 13.37 -17.73 12.48
N SER A 146 13.52 -16.77 13.39
CA SER A 146 13.27 -16.98 14.82
C SER A 146 11.81 -17.27 15.16
N SER A 147 10.86 -17.08 14.21
CA SER A 147 9.45 -17.46 14.39
C SER A 147 9.30 -18.95 14.73
N THR A 148 10.20 -19.82 14.23
CA THR A 148 10.25 -21.25 14.60
C THR A 148 10.59 -21.51 16.06
N LYS A 149 11.18 -20.51 16.74
CA LYS A 149 11.52 -20.55 18.17
C LYS A 149 10.44 -19.87 19.04
N GLY A 150 9.32 -19.43 18.43
CA GLY A 150 8.23 -18.76 19.13
C GLY A 150 8.35 -17.21 19.18
N GLU A 151 9.24 -16.60 18.38
CA GLU A 151 9.30 -15.13 18.27
C GLU A 151 7.99 -14.59 17.72
N THR A 152 7.46 -13.55 18.38
CA THR A 152 6.20 -12.92 17.98
C THR A 152 6.38 -12.01 16.76
N LEU A 153 5.31 -11.75 16.01
CA LEU A 153 5.34 -10.78 14.91
C LEU A 153 5.82 -9.40 15.40
N LYS A 154 5.38 -8.97 16.59
CA LYS A 154 5.82 -7.71 17.19
C LYS A 154 7.34 -7.67 17.36
N ASP A 155 7.91 -8.72 17.95
CA ASP A 155 9.35 -8.76 18.22
C ASP A 155 10.15 -8.78 16.92
N THR A 156 9.71 -9.57 15.92
CA THR A 156 10.31 -9.57 14.57
C THR A 156 10.28 -8.17 13.96
N ILE A 157 9.14 -7.47 13.98
CA ILE A 157 9.01 -6.11 13.42
C ILE A 157 9.91 -5.12 14.16
N MET A 158 9.91 -5.13 15.49
CA MET A 158 10.74 -4.25 16.30
C MET A 158 12.24 -4.49 16.07
N MET A 159 12.66 -5.75 15.96
CA MET A 159 14.05 -6.10 15.66
C MET A 159 14.47 -5.65 14.28
N VAL A 160 13.68 -5.96 13.25
CA VAL A 160 14.00 -5.58 11.86
C VAL A 160 14.00 -4.06 11.68
N SER A 161 13.16 -3.34 12.42
CA SER A 161 13.14 -1.86 12.40
C SER A 161 14.43 -1.21 12.87
N ASN A 162 15.29 -1.94 13.59
CA ASN A 162 16.63 -1.44 13.95
C ASN A 162 17.63 -1.55 12.78
N TYR A 163 17.30 -2.32 11.74
CA TYR A 163 18.21 -2.62 10.62
C TYR A 163 17.75 -2.01 9.30
N ALA A 164 16.48 -1.59 9.21
CA ALA A 164 15.88 -1.09 7.96
C ALA A 164 15.17 0.25 8.16
N ASP A 165 15.13 1.05 7.09
CA ASP A 165 14.39 2.31 7.03
C ASP A 165 12.93 2.10 6.61
N LEU A 166 12.62 0.97 5.98
CA LEU A 166 11.30 0.58 5.47
C LEU A 166 11.15 -0.93 5.51
N ILE A 167 9.96 -1.41 5.85
CA ILE A 167 9.63 -2.83 5.81
C ILE A 167 8.51 -3.07 4.78
N VAL A 168 8.79 -3.91 3.80
CA VAL A 168 7.79 -4.51 2.89
C VAL A 168 7.46 -5.89 3.42
N MET A 169 6.21 -6.14 3.80
CA MET A 169 5.83 -7.44 4.36
C MET A 169 4.67 -8.10 3.64
N ARG A 170 4.76 -9.43 3.54
CA ARG A 170 3.66 -10.30 3.11
C ARG A 170 3.43 -11.34 4.18
N HIS A 171 2.17 -11.50 4.61
CA HIS A 171 1.83 -12.39 5.71
C HIS A 171 0.60 -13.23 5.39
N TYR A 172 0.51 -14.45 5.95
CA TYR A 172 -0.64 -15.34 5.76
C TYR A 172 -1.85 -14.98 6.63
N LEU A 173 -1.65 -14.21 7.73
CA LEU A 173 -2.74 -13.74 8.58
C LEU A 173 -3.26 -12.39 8.10
N GLU A 174 -4.58 -12.26 8.07
CA GLU A 174 -5.28 -11.00 7.83
C GLU A 174 -5.03 -10.02 8.96
N GLY A 175 -4.86 -8.74 8.61
CA GLY A 175 -4.57 -7.68 9.57
C GLY A 175 -3.12 -7.63 10.08
N ALA A 176 -2.26 -8.60 9.72
CA ALA A 176 -0.87 -8.61 10.17
C ALA A 176 -0.10 -7.35 9.75
N ALA A 177 -0.34 -6.82 8.55
CA ALA A 177 0.29 -5.58 8.09
C ALA A 177 -0.21 -4.36 8.86
N ARG A 178 -1.48 -4.31 9.26
CA ARG A 178 -2.04 -3.26 10.13
C ARG A 178 -1.36 -3.29 11.48
N TYR A 179 -1.35 -4.45 12.12
CA TYR A 179 -0.67 -4.62 13.40
C TYR A 179 0.81 -4.25 13.34
N ALA A 180 1.51 -4.67 12.27
CA ALA A 180 2.90 -4.30 12.08
C ALA A 180 3.08 -2.78 11.96
N SER A 181 2.20 -2.07 11.25
CA SER A 181 2.28 -0.60 11.11
C SER A 181 2.05 0.14 12.43
N GLU A 182 1.24 -0.42 13.34
CA GLU A 182 0.96 0.16 14.67
C GLU A 182 2.14 0.02 15.63
N VAL A 183 2.92 -1.06 15.50
CA VAL A 183 4.06 -1.33 16.40
C VAL A 183 5.41 -0.89 15.82
N SER A 184 5.52 -0.73 14.52
CA SER A 184 6.77 -0.40 13.83
C SER A 184 7.18 1.06 14.01
N PRO A 185 8.45 1.34 14.32
CA PRO A 185 9.02 2.69 14.28
C PRO A 185 9.43 3.13 12.86
N VAL A 186 9.28 2.28 11.83
CA VAL A 186 9.54 2.58 10.43
C VAL A 186 8.30 2.27 9.59
N PRO A 187 8.12 2.89 8.40
CA PRO A 187 6.95 2.63 7.56
C PRO A 187 6.83 1.17 7.14
N ILE A 188 5.58 0.72 6.94
CA ILE A 188 5.24 -0.63 6.48
C ILE A 188 4.54 -0.54 5.12
N ILE A 189 4.94 -1.37 4.16
CA ILE A 189 4.21 -1.61 2.92
C ILE A 189 3.62 -3.02 2.94
N ASN A 190 2.29 -3.12 2.85
CA ASN A 190 1.58 -4.37 2.75
C ASN A 190 1.72 -4.96 1.32
N ALA A 191 2.46 -6.05 1.21
CA ALA A 191 2.63 -6.84 -0.01
C ALA A 191 1.66 -8.04 -0.10
N GLY A 192 0.58 -8.01 0.69
CA GLY A 192 -0.49 -8.99 0.78
C GLY A 192 -0.61 -9.61 2.17
N ASP A 193 -1.81 -9.58 2.76
CA ASP A 193 -2.11 -10.15 4.07
C ASP A 193 -3.32 -11.09 4.01
N GLY A 194 -3.07 -12.38 4.01
CA GLY A 194 -4.10 -13.43 3.96
C GLY A 194 -5.03 -13.31 2.75
N ALA A 195 -6.33 -13.41 2.98
CA ALA A 195 -7.37 -13.17 1.97
C ALA A 195 -7.86 -11.71 1.94
N ASN A 196 -7.34 -10.84 2.83
CA ASN A 196 -7.83 -9.50 3.05
C ASN A 196 -7.41 -8.52 1.92
N GLN A 197 -6.16 -8.04 1.88
CA GLN A 197 -5.75 -6.92 1.03
C GLN A 197 -4.45 -7.21 0.26
N HIS A 198 -4.33 -6.58 -0.93
CA HIS A 198 -3.06 -6.53 -1.66
C HIS A 198 -2.86 -5.12 -2.27
N PRO A 199 -2.69 -4.07 -1.46
CA PRO A 199 -2.71 -2.69 -1.93
C PRO A 199 -1.61 -2.39 -2.95
N SER A 200 -0.44 -3.02 -2.83
CA SER A 200 0.63 -2.84 -3.82
C SER A 200 0.32 -3.49 -5.18
N GLN A 201 -0.55 -4.52 -5.24
CA GLN A 201 -1.10 -5.03 -6.49
C GLN A 201 -2.10 -4.04 -7.07
N THR A 202 -2.99 -3.52 -6.23
CA THR A 202 -3.98 -2.52 -6.66
C THR A 202 -3.32 -1.29 -7.28
N MET A 203 -2.20 -0.80 -6.73
CA MET A 203 -1.51 0.36 -7.28
C MET A 203 -0.93 0.09 -8.68
N LEU A 204 -0.36 -1.08 -8.92
CA LEU A 204 0.11 -1.44 -10.26
C LEU A 204 -1.04 -1.68 -11.25
N ASP A 205 -2.17 -2.21 -10.78
CA ASP A 205 -3.37 -2.37 -11.59
C ASP A 205 -3.92 -1.00 -12.00
N LEU A 206 -4.06 -0.07 -11.05
CA LEU A 206 -4.48 1.31 -11.34
C LEU A 206 -3.51 2.03 -12.28
N TYR A 207 -2.20 1.83 -12.11
CA TYR A 207 -1.22 2.41 -13.02
C TYR A 207 -1.36 1.84 -14.44
N SER A 208 -1.56 0.53 -14.57
CA SER A 208 -1.78 -0.15 -15.85
C SER A 208 -3.07 0.32 -16.54
N ILE A 209 -4.15 0.46 -15.77
CA ILE A 209 -5.42 0.98 -16.26
C ILE A 209 -5.25 2.44 -16.71
N TYR A 210 -4.68 3.30 -15.87
CA TYR A 210 -4.47 4.71 -16.21
C TYR A 210 -3.59 4.89 -17.46
N LYS A 211 -2.52 4.11 -17.56
CA LYS A 211 -1.60 4.14 -18.72
C LYS A 211 -2.28 3.74 -20.03
N THR A 212 -3.16 2.73 -19.99
CA THR A 212 -3.79 2.18 -21.20
C THR A 212 -5.07 2.88 -21.60
N GLN A 213 -5.82 3.45 -20.63
CA GLN A 213 -7.09 4.11 -20.88
C GLN A 213 -6.98 5.65 -20.86
N GLY A 214 -5.86 6.22 -20.39
CA GLY A 214 -5.67 7.66 -20.23
C GLY A 214 -6.46 8.26 -19.04
N THR A 215 -7.36 7.49 -18.44
CA THR A 215 -8.20 7.88 -17.32
C THR A 215 -8.50 6.69 -16.42
N LEU A 216 -8.97 6.95 -15.19
CA LEU A 216 -9.60 5.96 -14.32
C LEU A 216 -11.12 6.21 -14.21
N ASP A 217 -11.61 7.37 -14.65
CA ASP A 217 -12.99 7.78 -14.45
C ASP A 217 -13.94 7.11 -15.48
N ASN A 218 -15.11 6.64 -15.00
CA ASN A 218 -16.24 6.14 -15.78
C ASN A 218 -15.96 4.88 -16.63
N LEU A 219 -14.99 4.07 -16.25
CA LEU A 219 -14.62 2.85 -16.99
C LEU A 219 -15.59 1.70 -16.76
N GLN A 220 -15.76 0.86 -17.80
CA GLN A 220 -16.46 -0.42 -17.76
C GLN A 220 -15.44 -1.51 -17.40
N ILE A 221 -15.46 -1.99 -16.15
CA ILE A 221 -14.49 -2.94 -15.61
C ILE A 221 -15.17 -4.29 -15.41
N TYR A 222 -14.74 -5.28 -16.17
CA TYR A 222 -15.23 -6.64 -16.14
C TYR A 222 -14.28 -7.51 -15.32
N MET A 223 -14.77 -8.04 -14.20
CA MET A 223 -14.04 -8.94 -13.30
C MET A 223 -14.55 -10.37 -13.51
N VAL A 224 -13.66 -11.28 -13.89
CA VAL A 224 -14.03 -12.62 -14.34
C VAL A 224 -13.32 -13.70 -13.55
N GLY A 225 -14.05 -14.72 -13.12
CA GLY A 225 -13.53 -15.94 -12.50
C GLY A 225 -13.79 -16.04 -11.00
N ASP A 226 -12.73 -16.12 -10.18
CA ASP A 226 -12.88 -16.22 -8.72
C ASP A 226 -13.01 -14.84 -8.08
N LEU A 227 -14.24 -14.40 -7.90
CA LEU A 227 -14.55 -13.13 -7.25
C LEU A 227 -14.77 -13.29 -5.74
N LYS A 228 -14.93 -14.53 -5.26
CA LYS A 228 -15.17 -14.83 -3.84
C LYS A 228 -13.90 -14.74 -3.00
N TYR A 229 -12.81 -15.33 -3.48
CA TYR A 229 -11.53 -15.39 -2.77
C TYR A 229 -10.48 -14.43 -3.35
N GLY A 230 -10.83 -13.72 -4.41
CA GLY A 230 -9.96 -12.84 -5.17
C GLY A 230 -9.64 -11.53 -4.47
N ARG A 231 -8.74 -11.50 -3.47
CA ARG A 231 -8.36 -10.25 -2.76
C ARG A 231 -7.92 -9.10 -3.68
N THR A 232 -7.42 -9.39 -4.88
CA THR A 232 -7.01 -8.37 -5.84
C THR A 232 -8.20 -7.64 -6.44
N VAL A 233 -9.29 -8.37 -6.78
CA VAL A 233 -10.52 -7.75 -7.28
C VAL A 233 -11.23 -6.94 -6.19
N HIS A 234 -11.20 -7.42 -4.93
CA HIS A 234 -11.75 -6.69 -3.79
C HIS A 234 -11.02 -5.36 -3.55
N SER A 235 -9.69 -5.41 -3.55
CA SER A 235 -8.86 -4.22 -3.36
C SER A 235 -8.99 -3.24 -4.52
N LEU A 236 -9.07 -3.73 -5.77
CA LEU A 236 -9.30 -2.89 -6.94
C LEU A 236 -10.67 -2.21 -6.90
N LEU A 237 -11.72 -2.96 -6.53
CA LEU A 237 -13.07 -2.41 -6.35
C LEU A 237 -13.06 -1.25 -5.34
N MET A 238 -12.43 -1.44 -4.18
CA MET A 238 -12.35 -0.39 -3.15
C MET A 238 -11.56 0.85 -3.62
N ALA A 239 -10.48 0.67 -4.37
CA ALA A 239 -9.70 1.78 -4.92
C ALA A 239 -10.47 2.58 -5.97
N MET A 240 -11.20 1.89 -6.83
CA MET A 240 -11.95 2.49 -7.93
C MET A 240 -13.17 3.30 -7.48
N ARG A 241 -13.58 3.23 -6.20
CA ARG A 241 -14.71 4.03 -5.65
C ARG A 241 -14.62 5.53 -5.95
N HIS A 242 -13.40 6.03 -6.11
CA HIS A 242 -13.14 7.45 -6.36
C HIS A 242 -13.32 7.88 -7.83
N PHE A 243 -13.57 6.90 -8.74
CA PHE A 243 -13.48 7.10 -10.19
C PHE A 243 -14.79 6.74 -10.92
N ASN A 244 -15.88 6.54 -10.21
CA ASN A 244 -17.21 6.29 -10.77
C ASN A 244 -17.24 5.17 -11.84
N PRO A 245 -16.64 3.97 -11.58
CA PRO A 245 -16.66 2.86 -12.53
C PRO A 245 -18.06 2.24 -12.64
N THR A 246 -18.26 1.42 -13.67
CA THR A 246 -19.29 0.38 -13.68
C THR A 246 -18.61 -0.97 -13.66
N PHE A 247 -18.87 -1.76 -12.61
CA PHE A 247 -18.35 -3.12 -12.53
C PHE A 247 -19.30 -4.13 -13.16
N HIS A 248 -18.72 -5.09 -13.87
CA HIS A 248 -19.39 -6.28 -14.38
C HIS A 248 -18.76 -7.51 -13.71
N PHE A 249 -19.49 -8.17 -12.84
CA PHE A 249 -19.07 -9.36 -12.14
C PHE A 249 -19.49 -10.60 -12.92
N ILE A 250 -18.51 -11.35 -13.43
CA ILE A 250 -18.74 -12.57 -14.22
C ILE A 250 -18.15 -13.74 -13.44
N ALA A 251 -18.97 -14.51 -12.79
CA ALA A 251 -18.56 -15.63 -11.95
C ALA A 251 -19.66 -16.70 -11.84
N PRO A 252 -19.28 -17.99 -11.64
CA PRO A 252 -20.26 -19.01 -11.27
C PRO A 252 -20.83 -18.74 -9.89
N GLU A 253 -21.96 -19.37 -9.56
CA GLU A 253 -22.68 -19.16 -8.29
C GLU A 253 -21.77 -19.32 -7.07
N GLU A 254 -20.89 -20.32 -7.10
CA GLU A 254 -19.98 -20.69 -6.01
C GLU A 254 -18.86 -19.66 -5.78
N LEU A 255 -18.54 -18.86 -6.81
CA LEU A 255 -17.43 -17.90 -6.83
C LEU A 255 -17.86 -16.44 -7.01
N LYS A 256 -19.14 -16.13 -6.83
CA LYS A 256 -19.70 -14.78 -6.92
C LYS A 256 -19.01 -13.81 -5.97
N MET A 257 -19.09 -12.53 -6.33
CA MET A 257 -18.67 -11.43 -5.46
C MET A 257 -19.45 -11.51 -4.14
N PRO A 258 -18.76 -11.55 -2.98
CA PRO A 258 -19.42 -11.59 -1.67
C PRO A 258 -20.31 -10.36 -1.43
N ASP A 259 -21.42 -10.58 -0.72
CA ASP A 259 -22.42 -9.52 -0.45
C ASP A 259 -21.82 -8.30 0.26
N VAL A 260 -20.79 -8.49 1.08
CA VAL A 260 -20.11 -7.38 1.75
C VAL A 260 -19.52 -6.37 0.74
N TYR A 261 -19.03 -6.82 -0.40
CA TYR A 261 -18.49 -5.92 -1.45
C TYR A 261 -19.60 -5.34 -2.33
N LYS A 262 -20.72 -6.04 -2.52
CA LYS A 262 -21.91 -5.48 -3.17
C LYS A 262 -22.54 -4.38 -2.30
N GLN A 263 -22.68 -4.61 -0.99
CA GLN A 263 -23.08 -3.58 -0.03
C GLN A 263 -22.12 -2.38 -0.01
N TYR A 264 -20.81 -2.64 -0.14
CA TYR A 264 -19.83 -1.56 -0.30
C TYR A 264 -20.09 -0.74 -1.56
N CYS A 265 -20.42 -1.37 -2.69
CA CYS A 265 -20.80 -0.68 -3.92
C CYS A 265 -22.07 0.19 -3.70
N ASP A 266 -23.09 -0.37 -3.04
CA ASP A 266 -24.34 0.35 -2.75
C ASP A 266 -24.10 1.59 -1.88
N ILE A 267 -23.32 1.44 -0.79
CA ILE A 267 -22.96 2.54 0.12
C ILE A 267 -22.19 3.66 -0.59
N HIS A 268 -21.32 3.30 -1.53
CA HIS A 268 -20.49 4.25 -2.27
C HIS A 268 -21.06 4.65 -3.63
N HIS A 269 -22.30 4.25 -3.94
CA HIS A 269 -22.99 4.53 -5.20
C HIS A 269 -22.24 4.06 -6.45
N ILE A 270 -21.49 2.95 -6.33
CA ILE A 270 -20.78 2.31 -7.43
C ILE A 270 -21.75 1.40 -8.18
N LYS A 271 -21.85 1.59 -9.49
CA LYS A 271 -22.70 0.75 -10.34
C LYS A 271 -22.07 -0.62 -10.54
N TYR A 272 -22.89 -1.67 -10.47
CA TYR A 272 -22.45 -3.02 -10.83
C TYR A 272 -23.57 -3.82 -11.48
N VAL A 273 -23.16 -4.81 -12.29
CA VAL A 273 -24.04 -5.79 -12.95
C VAL A 273 -23.43 -7.18 -12.74
N GLU A 274 -24.24 -8.16 -12.38
CA GLU A 274 -23.82 -9.55 -12.26
C GLU A 274 -24.19 -10.33 -13.53
N HIS A 275 -23.27 -11.16 -14.02
CA HIS A 275 -23.45 -12.03 -15.18
C HIS A 275 -23.06 -13.46 -14.81
N THR A 276 -23.78 -14.42 -15.34
CA THR A 276 -23.50 -15.86 -15.20
C THR A 276 -22.85 -16.44 -16.46
N ASP A 277 -23.00 -15.77 -17.61
CA ASP A 277 -22.45 -16.17 -18.88
C ASP A 277 -21.17 -15.41 -19.20
N PHE A 278 -20.21 -16.12 -19.80
CA PHE A 278 -18.94 -15.57 -20.24
C PHE A 278 -18.79 -15.80 -21.75
N THR A 279 -19.24 -14.83 -22.53
CA THR A 279 -19.29 -14.88 -24.00
C THR A 279 -18.67 -13.65 -24.63
N ALA A 280 -18.42 -13.69 -25.93
CA ALA A 280 -17.94 -12.54 -26.69
C ALA A 280 -18.90 -11.34 -26.60
N ASP A 281 -20.21 -11.58 -26.53
CA ASP A 281 -21.22 -10.52 -26.40
C ASP A 281 -21.20 -9.90 -25.01
N THR A 282 -21.04 -10.72 -23.98
CA THR A 282 -20.98 -10.25 -22.59
C THR A 282 -19.83 -9.28 -22.38
N ILE A 283 -18.64 -9.54 -22.95
CA ILE A 283 -17.43 -8.73 -22.75
C ILE A 283 -17.24 -7.61 -23.77
N ALA A 284 -18.08 -7.50 -24.79
CA ALA A 284 -17.92 -6.54 -25.90
C ALA A 284 -17.85 -5.07 -25.42
N GLY A 285 -18.47 -4.74 -24.27
CA GLY A 285 -18.49 -3.40 -23.69
C GLY A 285 -17.29 -3.07 -22.80
N ALA A 286 -16.38 -4.01 -22.55
CA ALA A 286 -15.30 -3.84 -21.60
C ALA A 286 -14.26 -2.79 -22.03
N ASP A 287 -13.82 -1.93 -21.11
CA ASP A 287 -12.58 -1.16 -21.22
C ASP A 287 -11.44 -1.93 -20.57
N ILE A 288 -11.73 -2.61 -19.46
CA ILE A 288 -10.81 -3.51 -18.76
C ILE A 288 -11.49 -4.85 -18.53
N LEU A 289 -10.82 -5.92 -18.96
CA LEU A 289 -11.17 -7.30 -18.66
C LEU A 289 -10.16 -7.86 -17.65
N TYR A 290 -10.55 -7.90 -16.38
CA TYR A 290 -9.71 -8.37 -15.29
C TYR A 290 -10.00 -9.85 -15.01
N MET A 291 -9.11 -10.72 -15.50
CA MET A 291 -9.21 -12.16 -15.33
C MET A 291 -8.61 -12.60 -14.00
N THR A 292 -9.20 -13.59 -13.37
CA THR A 292 -8.68 -14.21 -12.14
C THR A 292 -8.61 -15.71 -12.26
N ARG A 293 -7.60 -16.29 -11.62
CA ARG A 293 -7.44 -17.74 -11.48
C ARG A 293 -8.37 -18.26 -10.39
N VAL A 294 -9.00 -19.41 -10.62
CA VAL A 294 -9.67 -20.16 -9.55
C VAL A 294 -8.62 -20.73 -8.59
N GLN A 295 -8.67 -20.33 -7.31
CA GLN A 295 -7.63 -20.60 -6.33
C GLN A 295 -7.88 -21.96 -5.62
N LYS A 296 -7.34 -23.06 -6.16
CA LYS A 296 -7.49 -24.43 -5.60
C LYS A 296 -7.22 -24.49 -4.09
N GLU A 297 -6.22 -23.74 -3.65
CA GLU A 297 -5.77 -23.68 -2.26
C GLU A 297 -6.77 -23.05 -1.28
N ARG A 298 -7.88 -22.51 -1.78
CA ARG A 298 -8.96 -21.91 -0.98
C ARG A 298 -10.19 -22.80 -0.84
N PHE A 299 -10.25 -23.90 -1.62
CA PHE A 299 -11.37 -24.83 -1.55
C PHE A 299 -11.13 -25.87 -0.46
N THR A 300 -12.13 -26.10 0.37
CA THR A 300 -12.19 -27.20 1.33
C THR A 300 -12.64 -28.50 0.65
N ASP A 301 -13.50 -28.40 -0.36
CA ASP A 301 -13.96 -29.53 -1.19
C ASP A 301 -13.30 -29.45 -2.59
N LEU A 302 -12.48 -30.44 -2.89
CA LEU A 302 -11.83 -30.58 -4.20
C LEU A 302 -12.82 -30.87 -5.35
N MET A 303 -13.98 -31.48 -5.06
CA MET A 303 -15.00 -31.71 -6.07
C MET A 303 -15.69 -30.42 -6.50
N GLU A 304 -15.86 -29.47 -5.59
CA GLU A 304 -16.34 -28.13 -5.91
C GLU A 304 -15.35 -27.40 -6.83
N TYR A 305 -14.05 -27.45 -6.50
CA TYR A 305 -13.00 -26.89 -7.35
C TYR A 305 -13.01 -27.51 -8.77
N GLU A 306 -13.08 -28.84 -8.90
CA GLU A 306 -13.09 -29.53 -10.20
C GLU A 306 -14.30 -29.12 -11.07
N ARG A 307 -15.44 -28.75 -10.47
CA ARG A 307 -16.63 -28.27 -11.19
C ARG A 307 -16.45 -26.88 -11.77
N VAL A 308 -15.68 -26.01 -11.15
CA VAL A 308 -15.63 -24.57 -11.49
C VAL A 308 -14.33 -24.15 -12.17
N LYS A 309 -13.24 -24.92 -12.07
CA LYS A 309 -11.88 -24.54 -12.51
C LYS A 309 -11.76 -24.16 -13.97
N ASP A 310 -12.59 -24.75 -14.86
CA ASP A 310 -12.52 -24.56 -16.32
C ASP A 310 -13.75 -23.83 -16.92
N LEU A 311 -14.64 -23.28 -16.06
CA LEU A 311 -15.88 -22.67 -16.53
C LEU A 311 -15.65 -21.37 -17.30
N TYR A 312 -14.60 -20.62 -16.96
CA TYR A 312 -14.34 -19.28 -17.51
C TYR A 312 -12.98 -19.23 -18.17
N LEU A 313 -12.87 -19.92 -19.32
CA LEU A 313 -11.69 -19.82 -20.20
C LEU A 313 -11.90 -18.69 -21.21
N LEU A 314 -11.04 -17.67 -21.17
CA LEU A 314 -10.99 -16.64 -22.20
C LEU A 314 -10.31 -17.20 -23.46
N LYS A 315 -11.03 -17.23 -24.57
CA LYS A 315 -10.58 -17.70 -25.88
C LYS A 315 -10.31 -16.53 -26.82
N LEU A 316 -9.31 -16.65 -27.69
CA LEU A 316 -8.97 -15.66 -28.71
C LEU A 316 -10.20 -15.29 -29.56
N SER A 317 -11.05 -16.27 -29.90
CA SER A 317 -12.26 -16.05 -30.66
C SER A 317 -13.26 -15.09 -30.03
N MET A 318 -13.25 -14.93 -28.70
CA MET A 318 -14.13 -14.03 -27.96
C MET A 318 -13.73 -12.56 -28.11
N LEU A 319 -12.48 -12.28 -28.47
CA LEU A 319 -11.97 -10.91 -28.62
C LEU A 319 -12.43 -10.21 -29.90
N LYS A 320 -13.02 -10.93 -30.85
CA LYS A 320 -13.49 -10.38 -32.14
C LYS A 320 -14.50 -9.23 -32.02
N LYS A 321 -15.22 -9.13 -30.88
CA LYS A 321 -16.21 -8.10 -30.60
C LYS A 321 -15.71 -7.09 -29.55
N ALA A 322 -14.48 -7.27 -29.05
CA ALA A 322 -13.89 -6.40 -28.05
C ALA A 322 -13.64 -5.00 -28.62
N LYS A 323 -13.66 -3.98 -27.76
CA LYS A 323 -13.25 -2.62 -28.13
C LYS A 323 -11.73 -2.59 -28.39
N ASP A 324 -11.26 -1.82 -29.32
CA ASP A 324 -9.83 -1.68 -29.65
C ASP A 324 -8.98 -1.24 -28.45
N ASN A 325 -9.56 -0.42 -27.56
CA ASN A 325 -8.90 0.05 -26.35
C ASN A 325 -8.99 -0.93 -25.17
N MET A 326 -9.77 -2.00 -25.26
CA MET A 326 -9.87 -2.97 -24.17
C MET A 326 -8.49 -3.53 -23.82
N ARG A 327 -8.24 -3.73 -22.53
CA ARG A 327 -7.03 -4.43 -22.05
C ARG A 327 -7.38 -5.55 -21.09
N ILE A 328 -6.72 -6.69 -21.32
CA ILE A 328 -6.84 -7.88 -20.47
C ILE A 328 -5.76 -7.80 -19.39
N LEU A 329 -6.21 -7.73 -18.14
CA LEU A 329 -5.37 -7.73 -16.96
C LEU A 329 -5.49 -9.07 -16.21
N HIS A 330 -4.43 -9.45 -15.53
CA HIS A 330 -4.39 -10.65 -14.68
C HIS A 330 -3.30 -10.50 -13.61
N PRO A 331 -3.58 -10.76 -12.32
CA PRO A 331 -2.59 -10.61 -11.24
C PRO A 331 -1.48 -11.68 -11.28
N LEU A 332 -1.62 -12.68 -12.14
CA LEU A 332 -0.72 -13.84 -12.28
C LEU A 332 -0.50 -14.63 -10.95
N PRO A 333 -0.18 -15.93 -10.99
CA PRO A 333 0.04 -16.75 -12.19
C PRO A 333 -1.29 -17.11 -12.86
N ARG A 334 -1.31 -17.16 -14.17
CA ARG A 334 -2.39 -17.84 -14.91
C ARG A 334 -2.08 -19.34 -15.00
N VAL A 335 -3.12 -20.14 -15.15
CA VAL A 335 -3.02 -21.59 -15.38
C VAL A 335 -3.69 -21.94 -16.70
N ASN A 336 -5.03 -21.98 -16.73
CA ASN A 336 -5.82 -22.36 -17.92
C ASN A 336 -6.96 -21.37 -18.23
N GLU A 337 -7.11 -20.31 -17.46
CA GLU A 337 -8.19 -19.33 -17.61
C GLU A 337 -8.02 -18.35 -18.77
N ILE A 338 -6.84 -18.28 -19.37
CA ILE A 338 -6.55 -17.49 -20.58
C ILE A 338 -5.85 -18.38 -21.60
N GLU A 339 -6.41 -18.50 -22.80
CA GLU A 339 -5.81 -19.23 -23.91
C GLU A 339 -4.44 -18.64 -24.29
N TYR A 340 -3.42 -19.48 -24.48
CA TYR A 340 -2.06 -19.01 -24.80
C TYR A 340 -1.96 -18.21 -26.09
N ALA A 341 -2.85 -18.48 -27.06
CA ALA A 341 -2.91 -17.72 -28.32
C ALA A 341 -3.23 -16.21 -28.11
N ILE A 342 -3.72 -15.83 -26.94
CA ILE A 342 -4.01 -14.42 -26.60
C ILE A 342 -2.72 -13.65 -26.27
N ASP A 343 -1.60 -14.32 -25.97
CA ASP A 343 -0.35 -13.66 -25.62
C ASP A 343 0.16 -12.70 -26.71
N ASP A 344 -0.13 -13.02 -27.98
CA ASP A 344 0.25 -12.22 -29.15
C ASP A 344 -0.85 -11.23 -29.58
N ASP A 345 -2.01 -11.21 -28.90
CA ASP A 345 -3.11 -10.31 -29.22
C ASP A 345 -2.89 -8.92 -28.57
N PRO A 346 -3.18 -7.80 -29.28
CA PRO A 346 -2.96 -6.46 -28.78
C PRO A 346 -3.77 -6.10 -27.51
N HIS A 347 -4.80 -6.88 -27.16
CA HIS A 347 -5.55 -6.70 -25.94
C HIS A 347 -4.85 -7.31 -24.70
N ALA A 348 -3.92 -8.27 -24.89
CA ALA A 348 -3.14 -8.84 -23.80
C ALA A 348 -2.26 -7.76 -23.14
N TYR A 349 -2.37 -7.61 -21.82
CA TYR A 349 -1.60 -6.60 -21.10
C TYR A 349 -1.07 -7.08 -19.74
N TYR A 350 -1.29 -8.33 -19.39
CA TYR A 350 -0.97 -8.88 -18.06
C TYR A 350 0.55 -9.01 -17.80
N PHE A 351 1.39 -9.13 -18.81
CA PHE A 351 2.85 -9.11 -18.64
C PHE A 351 3.38 -7.69 -18.46
N GLU A 352 2.89 -6.74 -19.26
CA GLU A 352 3.15 -5.31 -19.11
C GLU A 352 2.61 -4.78 -17.78
N GLN A 353 1.42 -5.24 -17.36
CA GLN A 353 0.87 -4.98 -16.03
C GLN A 353 1.85 -5.44 -14.95
N ALA A 354 2.40 -6.64 -15.04
CA ALA A 354 3.39 -7.14 -14.09
C ALA A 354 4.67 -6.28 -14.08
N HIS A 355 5.14 -5.83 -15.26
CA HIS A 355 6.27 -4.93 -15.41
C HIS A 355 5.99 -3.54 -14.82
N ASN A 356 4.81 -2.98 -15.05
CA ASN A 356 4.37 -1.71 -14.43
C ASN A 356 4.42 -1.76 -12.89
N GLY A 357 4.36 -2.96 -12.31
CA GLY A 357 4.57 -3.18 -10.90
C GLY A 357 5.92 -2.67 -10.38
N LEU A 358 6.95 -2.65 -11.22
CA LEU A 358 8.26 -2.10 -10.84
C LEU A 358 8.15 -0.60 -10.54
N PHE A 359 7.56 0.17 -11.45
CA PHE A 359 7.43 1.63 -11.33
C PHE A 359 6.48 2.02 -10.19
N ALA A 360 5.34 1.33 -10.07
CA ALA A 360 4.41 1.53 -8.96
C ALA A 360 5.10 1.27 -7.60
N ARG A 361 5.93 0.22 -7.48
CA ARG A 361 6.64 -0.10 -6.26
C ARG A 361 7.77 0.88 -5.95
N GLN A 362 8.45 1.43 -6.96
CA GLN A 362 9.40 2.53 -6.75
C GLN A 362 8.70 3.76 -6.16
N ALA A 363 7.53 4.14 -6.70
CA ALA A 363 6.73 5.23 -6.17
C ALA A 363 6.30 4.98 -4.72
N LEU A 364 5.83 3.76 -4.40
CA LEU A 364 5.42 3.39 -3.04
C LEU A 364 6.57 3.43 -2.04
N ILE A 365 7.76 2.95 -2.43
CA ILE A 365 8.97 2.96 -1.57
C ILE A 365 9.40 4.41 -1.31
N CYS A 366 9.47 5.25 -2.34
CA CYS A 366 9.85 6.66 -2.21
C CYS A 366 8.87 7.43 -1.32
N ASP A 367 7.57 7.27 -1.56
CA ASP A 367 6.53 7.93 -0.76
C ASP A 367 6.57 7.49 0.71
N ALA A 368 6.70 6.20 0.98
CA ALA A 368 6.83 5.67 2.34
C ALA A 368 8.06 6.24 3.06
N LEU A 369 9.16 6.47 2.35
CA LEU A 369 10.36 7.09 2.89
C LEU A 369 10.32 8.63 2.91
N GLY A 370 9.20 9.22 2.46
CA GLY A 370 8.93 10.65 2.54
C GLY A 370 9.52 11.49 1.41
N LEU A 371 9.93 10.85 0.30
CA LEU A 371 10.29 11.57 -0.91
C LEU A 371 9.02 12.07 -1.61
N THR A 372 9.12 13.25 -2.18
CA THR A 372 8.04 13.89 -2.93
C THR A 372 8.16 13.63 -4.43
N LEU A 373 7.09 13.93 -5.17
CA LEU A 373 7.12 13.90 -6.64
C LEU A 373 8.15 14.89 -7.18
N ASP A 374 8.30 16.05 -6.52
CA ASP A 374 9.30 17.07 -6.92
C ASP A 374 10.73 16.56 -6.70
N ASP A 375 11.00 15.80 -5.64
CA ASP A 375 12.30 15.16 -5.43
C ASP A 375 12.61 14.19 -6.57
N VAL A 376 11.60 13.42 -7.04
CA VAL A 376 11.76 12.48 -8.15
C VAL A 376 11.94 13.20 -9.49
N ILE A 377 11.20 14.26 -9.77
CA ILE A 377 11.30 15.04 -11.02
C ILE A 377 12.66 15.77 -11.11
N ASN A 378 13.12 16.33 -9.99
CA ASN A 378 14.35 17.11 -9.93
C ASN A 378 15.61 16.26 -9.68
N ASP A 379 15.45 14.95 -9.53
CA ASP A 379 16.57 14.03 -9.31
C ASP A 379 17.55 14.02 -10.49
N ARG A 380 18.84 14.21 -10.17
CA ARG A 380 19.94 14.17 -11.14
C ARG A 380 20.83 12.93 -10.98
N THR A 381 20.41 11.97 -10.16
CA THR A 381 21.16 10.72 -9.91
C THR A 381 20.77 9.60 -10.88
N ILE A 382 20.17 9.96 -12.00
CA ILE A 382 19.75 9.01 -13.05
C ILE A 382 20.99 8.27 -13.58
N ILE A 383 20.86 6.96 -13.71
CA ILE A 383 21.88 6.07 -14.25
C ILE A 383 21.29 5.48 -15.53
N ASP A 384 21.85 5.84 -16.68
CA ASP A 384 21.46 5.31 -17.98
C ASP A 384 21.92 3.86 -18.18
#